data_2c7f3a83ce0d4f545085dfadcf1a3e60
#
_entry.id   2c7f3a83ce0d4f545085dfadcf1a3e60
#
_cell.length_a   1.000
_cell.length_b   1.000
_cell.length_c   1.000
_cell.angle_alpha   90.00
_cell.angle_beta   90.00
_cell.angle_gamma   90.00
#
_symmetry.space_group_name_H-M   'P 1'
#
loop_
_entity.id
_entity.type
_entity.pdbx_description
1 polymer ?
#
loop_
_entity_poly.entity_id
_entity_poly.type
_entity_poly.pdbx_seq_one_letter_code
_entity_poly.pdbx_strand_id
1 'polypeptide(L)' 'MHKEPGYIYILFNPSFEGLVKIGKTNRDPEERAKELSTATGVPTKFHVVYQAHFKDCT' A
#
# COMPACT_ATOMS: atom_id res chain seq x y z
N MET A 1 -12.68 -9.75 19.93
CA MET A 1 -11.68 -9.47 18.89
C MET A 1 -12.36 -9.01 17.64
N HIS A 2 -11.94 -7.90 17.13
CA HIS A 2 -12.54 -7.32 15.94
C HIS A 2 -11.82 -7.78 14.68
N LYS A 3 -12.61 -8.22 13.73
CA LYS A 3 -12.12 -8.50 12.39
C LYS A 3 -12.69 -7.44 11.49
N GLU A 4 -11.85 -6.71 10.83
CA GLU A 4 -12.26 -5.61 9.97
C GLU A 4 -11.94 -5.94 8.52
N PRO A 5 -12.77 -5.49 7.59
CA PRO A 5 -12.42 -5.62 6.18
C PRO A 5 -11.18 -4.79 5.89
N GLY A 6 -10.41 -5.21 4.95
CA GLY A 6 -9.20 -4.49 4.61
C GLY A 6 -8.59 -5.02 3.33
N TYR A 7 -7.41 -4.48 3.03
CA TYR A 7 -6.67 -4.81 1.83
C TYR A 7 -5.27 -5.23 2.16
N ILE A 8 -4.76 -6.17 1.40
CA ILE A 8 -3.32 -6.42 1.30
C ILE A 8 -2.90 -5.83 -0.05
N TYR A 9 -1.79 -5.13 -0.05
CA TYR A 9 -1.34 -4.44 -1.25
C TYR A 9 0.16 -4.60 -1.44
N ILE A 10 0.58 -4.46 -2.68
CA ILE A 10 1.99 -4.40 -3.04
C ILE A 10 2.21 -3.08 -3.77
N LEU A 11 3.15 -2.30 -3.27
CA LEU A 11 3.49 -1.01 -3.86
C LEU A 11 4.86 -1.08 -4.51
N PHE A 12 5.00 -0.38 -5.61
CA PHE A 12 6.25 -0.26 -6.34
C PHE A 12 6.60 1.22 -6.46
N ASN A 13 7.89 1.53 -6.31
CA ASN A 13 8.39 2.88 -6.53
C ASN A 13 9.67 2.80 -7.34
N PRO A 14 9.72 3.48 -8.51
CA PRO A 14 10.92 3.42 -9.38
C PRO A 14 12.21 3.87 -8.71
N SER A 15 12.12 4.68 -7.65
CA SER A 15 13.29 5.12 -6.91
C SER A 15 13.93 4.02 -6.07
N PHE A 16 13.21 2.92 -5.84
CA PHE A 16 13.70 1.80 -5.03
C PHE A 16 13.81 0.56 -5.91
N GLU A 17 14.83 0.55 -6.72
CA GLU A 17 15.08 -0.50 -7.69
C GLU A 17 15.16 -1.87 -7.01
N GLY A 18 14.40 -2.84 -7.53
CA GLY A 18 14.40 -4.19 -6.99
C GLY A 18 13.65 -4.37 -5.68
N LEU A 19 12.97 -3.33 -5.19
CA LEU A 19 12.24 -3.40 -3.93
C LEU A 19 10.77 -3.09 -4.13
N VAL A 20 9.93 -3.79 -3.38
CA VAL A 20 8.50 -3.50 -3.31
C VAL A 20 8.10 -3.47 -1.84
N LYS A 21 7.03 -2.77 -1.54
CA LYS A 21 6.49 -2.71 -0.20
C LYS A 21 5.20 -3.52 -0.15
N ILE A 22 5.13 -4.44 0.79
CA ILE A 22 3.92 -5.22 1.04
C ILE A 22 3.33 -4.72 2.35
N GLY A 23 2.04 -4.45 2.34
CA GLY A 23 1.39 -3.94 3.54
C GLY A 23 -0.09 -4.27 3.61
N LYS A 24 -0.70 -3.86 4.72
CA LYS A 24 -2.13 -4.01 4.94
C LYS A 24 -2.72 -2.66 5.30
N THR A 25 -3.97 -2.44 4.90
CA THR A 25 -4.70 -1.23 5.27
C THR A 25 -6.19 -1.54 5.30
N ASN A 26 -6.93 -0.84 6.13
CA ASN A 26 -8.39 -0.92 6.12
C ASN A 26 -8.99 0.21 5.26
N ARG A 27 -8.15 0.96 4.58
CA ARG A 27 -8.56 2.01 3.66
C ARG A 27 -8.12 1.65 2.25
N ASP A 28 -8.45 2.49 1.30
CA ASP A 28 -8.08 2.29 -0.09
C ASP A 28 -6.55 2.27 -0.23
N PRO A 29 -5.96 1.22 -0.84
CA PRO A 29 -4.52 1.18 -1.07
C PRO A 29 -3.98 2.36 -1.87
N GLU A 30 -4.77 2.95 -2.77
CA GLU A 30 -4.34 4.14 -3.51
C GLU A 30 -4.12 5.32 -2.58
N GLU A 31 -4.96 5.48 -1.57
CA GLU A 31 -4.78 6.53 -0.58
C GLU A 31 -3.49 6.30 0.21
N ARG A 32 -3.22 5.05 0.56
CA ARG A 32 -2.01 4.70 1.29
C ARG A 32 -0.77 4.98 0.46
N ALA A 33 -0.81 4.63 -0.83
CA ALA A 33 0.29 4.91 -1.73
C ALA A 33 0.56 6.41 -1.83
N LYS A 34 -0.50 7.20 -1.88
CA LYS A 34 -0.39 8.65 -1.94
C LYS A 34 0.24 9.22 -0.67
N GLU A 35 -0.19 8.75 0.48
CA GLU A 35 0.37 9.18 1.77
C GLU A 35 1.86 8.87 1.83
N LEU A 36 2.25 7.67 1.44
CA LEU A 36 3.65 7.25 1.47
C LEU A 36 4.48 8.08 0.49
N SER A 37 3.94 8.37 -0.68
CA SER A 37 4.63 9.18 -1.67
C SER A 37 4.93 10.58 -1.16
N THR A 38 4.01 11.14 -0.37
CA THR A 38 4.18 12.47 0.21
C THR A 38 5.17 12.43 1.37
N ALA A 39 5.07 11.40 2.20
CA ALA A 39 5.83 11.32 3.45
C ALA A 39 7.31 11.00 3.25
N THR A 40 7.66 10.25 2.21
CA THR A 40 9.03 9.77 2.03
C THR A 40 9.97 10.78 1.38
N GLY A 41 9.42 11.82 0.75
CA GLY A 41 10.24 12.83 0.11
C GLY A 41 10.99 12.37 -1.13
N VAL A 42 10.69 11.19 -1.66
CA VAL A 42 11.31 10.72 -2.90
C VAL A 42 10.62 11.37 -4.10
N PRO A 43 11.34 11.55 -5.22
CA PRO A 43 10.78 12.26 -6.38
C PRO A 43 9.72 11.49 -7.15
N THR A 44 9.65 10.19 -6.96
CA THR A 44 8.70 9.34 -7.67
C THR A 44 7.60 8.84 -6.74
N LYS A 45 6.45 8.52 -7.32
CA LYS A 45 5.30 8.08 -6.55
C LYS A 45 5.29 6.56 -6.40
N PHE A 46 4.69 6.11 -5.31
CA PHE A 46 4.37 4.69 -5.16
C PHE A 46 3.19 4.34 -6.04
N HIS A 47 3.25 3.17 -6.64
CA HIS A 47 2.19 2.65 -7.49
C HIS A 47 1.66 1.36 -6.91
N VAL A 48 0.34 1.21 -6.86
CA VAL A 48 -0.27 -0.04 -6.43
C VAL A 48 -0.20 -1.00 -7.60
N VAL A 49 0.62 -2.03 -7.48
CA VAL A 49 0.78 -3.04 -8.53
C VAL A 49 -0.05 -4.29 -8.25
N TYR A 50 -0.55 -4.43 -7.01
CA TYR A 50 -1.41 -5.53 -6.63
C TYR A 50 -2.21 -5.11 -5.40
N GLN A 51 -3.47 -5.54 -5.35
CA GLN A 51 -4.27 -5.39 -4.15
C GLN A 51 -5.28 -6.51 -4.08
N ALA A 52 -5.60 -6.93 -2.86
CA ALA A 52 -6.62 -7.93 -2.61
C ALA A 52 -7.44 -7.49 -1.41
N HIS A 53 -8.74 -7.60 -1.56
CA HIS A 53 -9.68 -7.22 -0.50
C HIS A 53 -10.06 -8.43 0.32
N PHE A 54 -10.07 -8.27 1.63
CA PHE A 54 -10.44 -9.33 2.57
C PHE A 54 -11.56 -8.85 3.47
N LYS A 55 -12.49 -9.75 3.76
CA LYS A 55 -13.56 -9.48 4.71
C LYS A 55 -13.01 -9.34 6.12
N ASP A 56 -12.06 -10.16 6.46
CA ASP A 56 -11.45 -10.21 7.78
C ASP A 56 -9.96 -9.96 7.65
N CYS A 57 -9.56 -8.72 7.86
CA CYS A 57 -8.16 -8.34 7.83
C CYS A 57 -7.69 -8.10 9.25
N THR A 58 -6.96 -9.02 9.80
CA THR A 58 -6.43 -8.89 11.16
C THR A 58 -4.92 -8.88 11.17
#